data_d22daacb50e38d5c0e643452118983c7
#
_entry.id   d22daacb50e38d5c0e643452118983c7
#
_cell.length_a   1.000
_cell.length_b   1.000
_cell.length_c   1.000
_cell.angle_alpha   90.00
_cell.angle_beta   90.00
_cell.angle_gamma   90.00
#
_symmetry.space_group_name_H-M   'P 1'
#
loop_
_entity.id
_entity.type
_entity.pdbx_description
1 polymer ?
#
loop_
_entity_poly.entity_id
_entity_poly.type
_entity_poly.pdbx_seq_one_letter_code
_entity_poly.pdbx_strand_id
1 'polypeptide(L)'
;MPFEKVTPEKLSTAVTRQIEKLILRGILRPGERLPAERELAEKLGVSRPSLREAVADLQNKGLLTARAGAGIYVADVLGSAFSPALIRLFADHDEAVFDYIGFRRDLEGLAACRAARLASDTDLRVIQTVMDKMEAAHKKTNPADEARLDAEFHMAIIEAS
;
A
#
# COMPACT_ATOMS: atom_id res chain seq x y z
N MET A 1 13.70 21.50 33.97
CA MET A 1 14.17 22.12 32.72
C MET A 1 13.16 21.70 31.65
N PRO A 2 12.53 22.61 30.89
CA PRO A 2 11.47 22.27 29.92
C PRO A 2 12.02 21.80 28.57
N PHE A 3 13.30 21.47 28.46
CA PHE A 3 13.93 21.05 27.21
C PHE A 3 14.23 19.57 27.25
N GLU A 4 13.58 18.80 26.33
CA GLU A 4 13.87 17.40 26.07
C GLU A 4 15.03 17.28 25.06
N LYS A 5 15.83 16.21 25.21
CA LYS A 5 16.98 15.97 24.32
C LYS A 5 16.46 15.54 22.95
N VAL A 6 16.65 16.37 21.95
CA VAL A 6 16.33 16.02 20.55
C VAL A 6 17.37 15.01 20.06
N THR A 7 16.92 13.78 19.79
CA THR A 7 17.75 12.75 19.14
C THR A 7 17.68 13.00 17.63
N PRO A 8 18.80 13.30 16.95
CA PRO A 8 18.77 13.48 15.51
C PRO A 8 18.34 12.18 14.82
N GLU A 9 17.37 12.28 13.90
CA GLU A 9 16.95 11.16 13.08
C GLU A 9 18.12 10.67 12.22
N LYS A 10 18.31 9.35 12.10
CA LYS A 10 19.32 8.79 11.20
C LYS A 10 19.02 9.21 9.75
N LEU A 11 20.04 9.59 8.99
CA LEU A 11 19.89 9.94 7.57
C LEU A 11 19.25 8.82 6.75
N SER A 12 19.55 7.55 7.04
CA SER A 12 18.92 6.39 6.41
C SER A 12 17.40 6.36 6.65
N THR A 13 16.94 6.64 7.87
CA THR A 13 15.51 6.70 8.21
C THR A 13 14.81 7.85 7.48
N ALA A 14 15.44 9.01 7.40
CA ALA A 14 14.90 10.15 6.65
C ALA A 14 14.77 9.83 5.15
N VAL A 15 15.75 9.14 4.56
CA VAL A 15 15.72 8.67 3.17
C VAL A 15 14.60 7.66 2.96
N THR A 16 14.47 6.66 3.84
CA THR A 16 13.37 5.68 3.81
C THR A 16 12.04 6.40 3.75
N ARG A 17 11.77 7.28 4.72
CA ARG A 17 10.51 8.03 4.80
C ARG A 17 10.24 8.92 3.58
N GLN A 18 11.28 9.53 3.00
CA GLN A 18 11.14 10.32 1.78
C GLN A 18 10.73 9.46 0.59
N ILE A 19 11.35 8.30 0.40
CA ILE A 19 11.01 7.37 -0.69
C ILE A 19 9.59 6.82 -0.49
N GLU A 20 9.21 6.44 0.72
CA GLU A 20 7.85 6.02 1.07
C GLU A 20 6.81 7.07 0.68
N LYS A 21 7.04 8.33 1.04
CA LYS A 21 6.15 9.44 0.64
C LYS A 21 6.07 9.64 -0.87
N LEU A 22 7.16 9.43 -1.62
CA LEU A 22 7.14 9.52 -3.08
C LEU A 22 6.33 8.38 -3.71
N ILE A 23 6.40 7.16 -3.15
CA ILE A 23 5.58 6.01 -3.56
C ILE A 23 4.10 6.28 -3.26
N LEU A 24 3.78 6.70 -2.03
CA LEU A 24 2.41 7.04 -1.61
C LEU A 24 1.75 8.11 -2.49
N ARG A 25 2.53 9.13 -2.88
CA ARG A 25 2.05 10.21 -3.76
C ARG A 25 1.99 9.83 -5.24
N GLY A 26 2.35 8.59 -5.59
CA GLY A 26 2.39 8.14 -6.98
C GLY A 26 3.45 8.82 -7.85
N ILE A 27 4.41 9.53 -7.24
CA ILE A 27 5.55 10.15 -7.94
C ILE A 27 6.52 9.07 -8.39
N LEU A 28 6.81 8.09 -7.50
CA LEU A 28 7.49 6.85 -7.85
C LEU A 28 6.43 5.77 -8.10
N ARG A 29 6.35 5.30 -9.34
CA ARG A 29 5.29 4.37 -9.76
C ARG A 29 5.75 2.91 -9.65
N PRO A 30 4.83 1.96 -9.42
CA PRO A 30 5.12 0.54 -9.48
C PRO A 30 5.85 0.16 -10.78
N GLY A 31 6.92 -0.62 -10.65
CA GLY A 31 7.77 -1.03 -11.77
C GLY A 31 8.77 0.03 -12.25
N GLU A 32 8.74 1.24 -11.71
CA GLU A 32 9.70 2.29 -12.05
C GLU A 32 11.09 1.95 -11.47
N ARG A 33 12.11 2.21 -12.28
CA ARG A 33 13.50 2.02 -11.86
C ARG A 33 14.00 3.25 -11.12
N LEU A 34 14.59 3.04 -9.94
CA LEU A 34 15.28 4.11 -9.23
C LEU A 34 16.57 4.50 -9.96
N PRO A 35 17.00 5.77 -9.84
CA PRO A 35 18.31 6.21 -10.32
C PRO A 35 19.44 5.34 -9.76
N ALA A 36 20.59 5.31 -10.46
CA ALA A 36 21.76 4.57 -9.98
C ALA A 36 22.18 5.06 -8.58
N GLU A 37 22.67 4.14 -7.73
CA GLU A 37 23.02 4.43 -6.32
C GLU A 37 23.84 5.72 -6.15
N ARG A 38 24.82 5.97 -7.03
CA ARG A 38 25.63 7.18 -6.96
C ARG A 38 24.80 8.43 -7.20
N GLU A 39 24.01 8.43 -8.24
CA GLU A 39 23.15 9.56 -8.62
C GLU A 39 22.08 9.82 -7.56
N LEU A 40 21.48 8.77 -7.03
CA LEU A 40 20.43 8.89 -6.00
C LEU A 40 20.99 9.44 -4.69
N ALA A 41 22.20 9.00 -4.28
CA ALA A 41 22.88 9.51 -3.11
C ALA A 41 23.22 11.01 -3.25
N GLU A 42 23.70 11.43 -4.43
CA GLU A 42 23.94 12.84 -4.76
C GLU A 42 22.65 13.67 -4.70
N LYS A 43 21.58 13.19 -5.33
CA LYS A 43 20.26 13.88 -5.33
C LYS A 43 19.67 14.03 -3.93
N LEU A 44 19.86 13.05 -3.06
CA LEU A 44 19.36 13.07 -1.69
C LEU A 44 20.32 13.75 -0.70
N GLY A 45 21.53 14.10 -1.13
CA GLY A 45 22.55 14.72 -0.26
C GLY A 45 23.04 13.82 0.87
N VAL A 46 23.07 12.49 0.66
CA VAL A 46 23.45 11.51 1.68
C VAL A 46 24.64 10.66 1.24
N SER A 47 25.29 10.01 2.20
CA SER A 47 26.35 9.06 1.91
C SER A 47 25.79 7.79 1.26
N ARG A 48 26.56 7.12 0.39
CA ARG A 48 26.18 5.84 -0.21
C ARG A 48 25.87 4.75 0.83
N PRO A 49 26.62 4.62 1.94
CA PRO A 49 26.24 3.69 3.01
C PRO A 49 24.86 3.97 3.61
N SER A 50 24.53 5.23 3.90
CA SER A 50 23.21 5.62 4.42
C SER A 50 22.08 5.31 3.42
N LEU A 51 22.32 5.55 2.12
CA LEU A 51 21.37 5.19 1.07
C LEU A 51 21.17 3.67 0.99
N ARG A 52 22.25 2.87 1.05
CA ARG A 52 22.14 1.40 1.03
C ARG A 52 21.35 0.85 2.21
N GLU A 53 21.54 1.40 3.40
CA GLU A 53 20.78 1.03 4.59
C GLU A 53 19.27 1.31 4.38
N ALA A 54 18.92 2.49 3.86
CA ALA A 54 17.55 2.85 3.55
C ALA A 54 16.93 1.96 2.45
N VAL A 55 17.68 1.66 1.40
CA VAL A 55 17.22 0.77 0.31
C VAL A 55 17.01 -0.65 0.84
N ALA A 56 17.89 -1.16 1.68
CA ALA A 56 17.72 -2.48 2.31
C ALA A 56 16.47 -2.53 3.20
N ASP A 57 16.20 -1.49 3.97
CA ASP A 57 14.98 -1.38 4.77
C ASP A 57 13.72 -1.38 3.88
N LEU A 58 13.72 -0.58 2.81
CA LEU A 58 12.60 -0.54 1.85
C LEU A 58 12.40 -1.88 1.11
N GLN A 59 13.48 -2.62 0.84
CA GLN A 59 13.38 -3.97 0.28
C GLN A 59 12.81 -4.96 1.29
N ASN A 60 13.21 -4.89 2.55
CA ASN A 60 12.66 -5.71 3.63
C ASN A 60 11.16 -5.41 3.87
N LYS A 61 10.76 -4.15 3.69
CA LYS A 61 9.36 -3.72 3.71
C LYS A 61 8.57 -4.16 2.46
N GLY A 62 9.25 -4.66 1.43
CA GLY A 62 8.65 -5.07 0.16
C GLY A 62 8.23 -3.91 -0.74
N LEU A 63 8.73 -2.69 -0.48
CA LEU A 63 8.45 -1.48 -1.27
C LEU A 63 9.37 -1.35 -2.48
N LEU A 64 10.56 -1.94 -2.40
CA LEU A 64 11.54 -2.00 -3.48
C LEU A 64 11.93 -3.44 -3.79
N THR A 65 12.31 -3.71 -5.04
CA THR A 65 12.86 -5.00 -5.47
C THR A 65 14.16 -4.78 -6.23
N ALA A 66 15.17 -5.64 -5.96
CA ALA A 66 16.38 -5.69 -6.75
C ALA A 66 16.22 -6.67 -7.90
N ARG A 67 16.63 -6.27 -9.12
CA ARG A 67 16.75 -7.15 -10.27
C ARG A 67 18.23 -7.28 -10.61
N ALA A 68 18.73 -8.52 -10.63
CA ALA A 68 20.15 -8.79 -10.86
C ALA A 68 20.63 -8.11 -12.15
N GLY A 69 21.69 -7.32 -12.05
CA GLY A 69 22.27 -6.57 -13.18
C GLY A 69 21.42 -5.42 -13.74
N ALA A 70 20.17 -5.26 -13.28
CA ALA A 70 19.24 -4.27 -13.84
C ALA A 70 18.94 -3.10 -12.89
N GLY A 71 19.25 -3.23 -11.60
CA GLY A 71 19.07 -2.15 -10.61
C GLY A 71 17.92 -2.39 -9.64
N ILE A 72 17.46 -1.30 -9.01
CA ILE A 72 16.41 -1.31 -7.99
C ILE A 72 15.14 -0.71 -8.59
N TYR A 73 14.02 -1.35 -8.34
CA TYR A 73 12.71 -1.00 -8.88
C TYR A 73 11.70 -0.84 -7.75
N VAL A 74 10.73 0.05 -7.94
CA VAL A 74 9.55 0.13 -7.08
C VAL A 74 8.74 -1.15 -7.24
N ALA A 75 8.42 -1.80 -6.13
CA ALA A 75 7.60 -3.01 -6.14
C ALA A 75 6.15 -2.68 -6.54
N ASP A 76 5.43 -3.66 -7.04
CA ASP A 76 3.99 -3.54 -7.30
C ASP A 76 3.21 -3.72 -5.99
N VAL A 77 3.27 -2.70 -5.15
CA VAL A 77 2.60 -2.69 -3.82
C VAL A 77 1.13 -2.34 -3.91
N LEU A 78 0.70 -1.73 -5.02
CA LEU A 78 -0.67 -1.28 -5.24
C LEU A 78 -1.50 -2.28 -6.06
N GLY A 79 -0.87 -3.28 -6.67
CA GLY A 79 -1.54 -4.34 -7.45
C GLY A 79 -2.34 -5.33 -6.60
N SER A 80 -2.19 -5.26 -5.26
CA SER A 80 -3.00 -5.98 -4.30
C SER A 80 -3.37 -5.01 -3.18
N ALA A 81 -4.64 -4.71 -3.03
CA ALA A 81 -5.16 -3.78 -2.02
C ALA A 81 -4.77 -4.14 -0.58
N PHE A 82 -4.27 -5.36 -0.37
CA PHE A 82 -3.84 -5.88 0.93
C PHE A 82 -2.46 -6.57 0.88
N SER A 83 -1.54 -6.06 0.04
CA SER A 83 -0.17 -6.57 0.09
C SER A 83 0.43 -6.29 1.49
N PRO A 84 1.25 -7.20 2.04
CA PRO A 84 1.92 -6.94 3.32
C PRO A 84 2.75 -5.65 3.33
N ALA A 85 3.24 -5.23 2.16
CA ALA A 85 3.97 -3.99 1.99
C ALA A 85 3.06 -2.76 2.17
N LEU A 86 1.85 -2.77 1.59
CA LEU A 86 0.88 -1.68 1.73
C LEU A 86 0.38 -1.57 3.17
N ILE A 87 0.13 -2.70 3.85
CA ILE A 87 -0.27 -2.72 5.26
C ILE A 87 0.80 -2.07 6.14
N ARG A 88 2.08 -2.38 5.91
CA ARG A 88 3.18 -1.75 6.66
C ARG A 88 3.29 -0.26 6.37
N LEU A 89 3.12 0.12 5.10
CA LEU A 89 3.16 1.53 4.69
C LEU A 89 2.07 2.34 5.39
N PHE A 90 0.86 1.80 5.49
CA PHE A 90 -0.23 2.43 6.22
C PHE A 90 0.03 2.48 7.73
N ALA A 91 0.64 1.45 8.32
CA ALA A 91 0.99 1.43 9.74
C ALA A 91 2.01 2.52 10.11
N ASP A 92 2.87 2.90 9.17
CA ASP A 92 3.90 3.92 9.36
C ASP A 92 3.44 5.35 8.98
N HIS A 93 2.24 5.50 8.36
CA HIS A 93 1.76 6.77 7.81
C HIS A 93 0.23 6.92 8.00
N ASP A 94 -0.20 7.43 9.14
CA ASP A 94 -1.63 7.60 9.48
C ASP A 94 -2.41 8.41 8.42
N GLU A 95 -1.80 9.46 7.85
CA GLU A 95 -2.43 10.28 6.82
C GLU A 95 -2.83 9.44 5.59
N ALA A 96 -1.99 8.47 5.20
CA ALA A 96 -2.26 7.61 4.06
C ALA A 96 -3.44 6.66 4.31
N VAL A 97 -3.68 6.26 5.56
CA VAL A 97 -4.85 5.46 5.94
C VAL A 97 -6.13 6.26 5.72
N PHE A 98 -6.17 7.50 6.18
CA PHE A 98 -7.35 8.36 6.01
C PHE A 98 -7.62 8.69 4.55
N ASP A 99 -6.59 8.98 3.76
CA ASP A 99 -6.71 9.21 2.32
C ASP A 99 -7.25 7.97 1.61
N TYR A 100 -6.73 6.78 1.94
CA TYR A 100 -7.19 5.52 1.38
C TYR A 100 -8.66 5.21 1.75
N ILE A 101 -9.05 5.40 3.01
CA ILE A 101 -10.44 5.20 3.45
C ILE A 101 -11.36 6.21 2.75
N GLY A 102 -10.93 7.46 2.61
CA GLY A 102 -11.68 8.49 1.88
C GLY A 102 -11.88 8.11 0.41
N PHE A 103 -10.83 7.68 -0.26
CA PHE A 103 -10.89 7.21 -1.64
C PHE A 103 -11.81 5.98 -1.80
N ARG A 104 -11.68 4.99 -0.93
CA ARG A 104 -12.57 3.82 -0.93
C ARG A 104 -14.02 4.23 -0.77
N ARG A 105 -14.34 5.05 0.24
CA ARG A 105 -15.70 5.52 0.49
C ARG A 105 -16.34 6.12 -0.75
N ASP A 106 -15.61 7.00 -1.46
CA ASP A 106 -16.14 7.71 -2.60
C ASP A 106 -16.28 6.78 -3.82
N LEU A 107 -15.27 5.94 -4.08
CA LEU A 107 -15.28 4.99 -5.19
C LEU A 107 -16.32 3.87 -4.99
N GLU A 108 -16.32 3.26 -3.82
CA GLU A 108 -17.20 2.11 -3.51
C GLU A 108 -18.65 2.56 -3.35
N GLY A 109 -18.90 3.75 -2.82
CA GLY A 109 -20.24 4.33 -2.77
C GLY A 109 -20.81 4.58 -4.16
N LEU A 110 -20.00 5.09 -5.10
CA LEU A 110 -20.38 5.24 -6.49
C LEU A 110 -20.64 3.90 -7.17
N ALA A 111 -19.76 2.92 -6.98
CA ALA A 111 -19.90 1.57 -7.52
C ALA A 111 -21.19 0.90 -7.01
N ALA A 112 -21.44 0.96 -5.69
CA ALA A 112 -22.66 0.40 -5.10
C ALA A 112 -23.93 1.06 -5.66
N CYS A 113 -23.93 2.39 -5.82
CA CYS A 113 -25.05 3.10 -6.44
C CYS A 113 -25.30 2.66 -7.89
N ARG A 114 -24.25 2.36 -8.67
CA ARG A 114 -24.36 1.86 -10.04
C ARG A 114 -24.80 0.39 -10.06
N ALA A 115 -24.19 -0.46 -9.25
CA ALA A 115 -24.54 -1.87 -9.11
C ALA A 115 -26.03 -2.05 -8.74
N ALA A 116 -26.57 -1.22 -7.84
CA ALA A 116 -27.98 -1.22 -7.47
C ALA A 116 -28.93 -0.99 -8.65
N ARG A 117 -28.45 -0.42 -9.77
CA ARG A 117 -29.25 -0.14 -10.96
C ARG A 117 -28.94 -1.07 -12.12
N LEU A 118 -27.73 -1.62 -12.21
CA LEU A 118 -27.20 -2.29 -13.39
C LEU A 118 -26.86 -3.76 -13.17
N ALA A 119 -26.67 -4.18 -11.89
CA ALA A 119 -26.29 -5.54 -11.59
C ALA A 119 -27.33 -6.56 -12.08
N SER A 120 -26.82 -7.60 -12.73
CA SER A 120 -27.66 -8.75 -13.11
C SER A 120 -27.95 -9.64 -11.90
N ASP A 121 -28.93 -10.53 -12.02
CA ASP A 121 -29.20 -11.55 -11.00
C ASP A 121 -27.98 -12.43 -10.72
N THR A 122 -27.09 -12.59 -11.69
CA THR A 122 -25.85 -13.35 -11.53
C THR A 122 -24.87 -12.59 -10.65
N ASP A 123 -24.70 -11.28 -10.88
CA ASP A 123 -23.83 -10.42 -10.08
C ASP A 123 -24.33 -10.37 -8.63
N LEU A 124 -25.64 -10.23 -8.43
CA LEU A 124 -26.23 -10.24 -7.09
C LEU A 124 -25.98 -11.56 -6.35
N ARG A 125 -26.04 -12.71 -7.04
CA ARG A 125 -25.69 -14.00 -6.44
C ARG A 125 -24.21 -14.11 -6.08
N VAL A 126 -23.31 -13.54 -6.88
CA VAL A 126 -21.87 -13.49 -6.57
C VAL A 126 -21.65 -12.65 -5.30
N ILE A 127 -22.22 -11.46 -5.25
CA ILE A 127 -22.11 -10.56 -4.08
C ILE A 127 -22.64 -11.26 -2.82
N GLN A 128 -23.82 -11.89 -2.89
CA GLN A 128 -24.42 -12.64 -1.78
C GLN A 128 -23.53 -13.80 -1.33
N THR A 129 -22.95 -14.54 -2.26
CA THR A 129 -22.04 -15.66 -1.95
C THR A 129 -20.80 -15.20 -1.19
N VAL A 130 -20.24 -14.05 -1.55
CA VAL A 130 -19.09 -13.48 -0.83
C VAL A 130 -19.51 -13.00 0.54
N MET A 131 -20.68 -12.36 0.66
CA MET A 131 -21.23 -11.90 1.96
C MET A 131 -21.45 -13.07 2.92
N ASP A 132 -22.02 -14.19 2.44
CA ASP A 132 -22.23 -15.40 3.24
C ASP A 132 -20.89 -15.98 3.76
N LYS A 133 -19.83 -15.93 2.92
CA LYS A 133 -18.47 -16.33 3.33
C LYS A 133 -17.89 -15.39 4.39
N MET A 134 -18.11 -14.06 4.27
CA MET A 134 -17.66 -13.08 5.27
C MET A 134 -18.32 -13.34 6.62
N GLU A 135 -19.64 -13.57 6.65
CA GLU A 135 -20.35 -13.89 7.89
C GLU A 135 -19.84 -15.19 8.53
N ALA A 136 -19.51 -16.19 7.71
CA ALA A 136 -18.94 -17.45 8.19
C ALA A 136 -17.52 -17.29 8.72
N ALA A 137 -16.68 -16.42 8.12
CA ALA A 137 -15.33 -16.12 8.55
C ALA A 137 -15.34 -15.33 9.86
N HIS A 138 -16.24 -14.36 9.99
CA HIS A 138 -16.41 -13.56 11.21
C HIS A 138 -16.70 -14.45 12.43
N LYS A 139 -17.54 -15.46 12.27
CA LYS A 139 -17.84 -16.44 13.35
C LYS A 139 -16.62 -17.27 13.76
N LYS A 140 -15.59 -17.39 12.88
CA LYS A 140 -14.38 -18.18 13.13
C LYS A 140 -13.22 -17.35 13.68
N THR A 141 -13.37 -16.03 13.78
CA THR A 141 -12.37 -15.07 14.30
C THR A 141 -11.01 -15.19 13.59
N ASN A 142 -10.99 -15.19 12.25
CA ASN A 142 -9.77 -15.21 11.45
C ASN A 142 -9.62 -13.87 10.70
N PRO A 143 -8.82 -12.92 11.25
CA PRO A 143 -8.69 -11.58 10.66
C PRO A 143 -8.13 -11.57 9.22
N ALA A 144 -7.27 -12.54 8.88
CA ALA A 144 -6.70 -12.62 7.53
C ALA A 144 -7.74 -13.05 6.49
N ASP A 145 -8.63 -13.99 6.83
CA ASP A 145 -9.74 -14.38 5.97
C ASP A 145 -10.79 -13.26 5.87
N GLU A 146 -11.07 -12.58 6.98
CA GLU A 146 -11.98 -11.42 6.97
C GLU A 146 -11.49 -10.33 6.03
N ALA A 147 -10.21 -9.93 6.11
CA ALA A 147 -9.63 -8.92 5.25
C ALA A 147 -9.62 -9.33 3.76
N ARG A 148 -9.34 -10.59 3.46
CA ARG A 148 -9.39 -11.10 2.09
C ARG A 148 -10.81 -11.08 1.53
N LEU A 149 -11.78 -11.52 2.30
CA LEU A 149 -13.19 -11.55 1.89
C LEU A 149 -13.79 -10.15 1.79
N ASP A 150 -13.37 -9.20 2.63
CA ASP A 150 -13.72 -7.77 2.51
C ASP A 150 -13.30 -7.24 1.13
N ALA A 151 -12.07 -7.52 0.70
CA ALA A 151 -11.59 -7.12 -0.62
C ALA A 151 -12.37 -7.79 -1.75
N GLU A 152 -12.67 -9.09 -1.63
CA GLU A 152 -13.50 -9.81 -2.62
C GLU A 152 -14.91 -9.22 -2.72
N PHE A 153 -15.52 -8.84 -1.59
CA PHE A 153 -16.86 -8.24 -1.54
C PHE A 153 -16.91 -6.89 -2.27
N HIS A 154 -15.98 -6.00 -1.94
CA HIS A 154 -15.89 -4.69 -2.60
C HIS A 154 -15.61 -4.83 -4.10
N MET A 155 -14.76 -5.78 -4.48
CA MET A 155 -14.48 -6.05 -5.89
C MET A 155 -15.71 -6.57 -6.63
N ALA A 156 -16.49 -7.48 -6.03
CA ALA A 156 -17.72 -7.97 -6.62
C ALA A 156 -18.76 -6.85 -6.86
N ILE A 157 -18.83 -5.86 -5.96
CA ILE A 157 -19.69 -4.68 -6.16
C ILE A 157 -19.18 -3.80 -7.31
N ILE A 158 -17.85 -3.60 -7.40
CA ILE A 158 -17.24 -2.82 -8.49
C ILE A 158 -17.47 -3.49 -9.85
N GLU A 159 -17.31 -4.82 -9.93
CA GLU A 159 -17.53 -5.59 -11.14
C GLU A 159 -19.00 -5.59 -11.59
N ALA A 160 -19.94 -5.48 -10.64
CA ALA A 160 -21.37 -5.39 -10.89
C ALA A 160 -21.85 -3.97 -11.29
N SER A 161 -20.95 -2.97 -11.30
CA SER A 161 -21.27 -1.56 -11.54
C SER A 161 -21.03 -1.07 -13.02
#